data_129616c22cfd87ed8ef828eea672cc1c
#
_entry.id   129616c22cfd87ed8ef828eea672cc1c
#
_cell.length_a   1.000
_cell.length_b   1.000
_cell.length_c   1.000
_cell.angle_alpha   90.00
_cell.angle_beta   90.00
_cell.angle_gamma   90.00
#
_symmetry.space_group_name_H-M   'P 1'
#
loop_
_entity.id
_entity.type
_entity.pdbx_description
1 polymer ?
#
loop_
_entity_poly.entity_id
_entity_poly.type
_entity_poly.pdbx_seq_one_letter_code
_entity_poly.pdbx_strand_id
1 'polypeptide(L)'
;MRLTTAAALFVAMNVLHSLDHARQGLDRLSVEIVVAGSLLTVGAIVALVLALRADRRAAVVCLAVGTSGVLGIAASDLAPHWSALSDPYPDLSLDVLSWTVMLAELAAAAVLAAVSARELPRRRTA
;
A
#
# COMPACT_ATOMS: atom_id res chain seq x y z
N MET A 1 -8.50 -16.00 3.97
CA MET A 1 -8.74 -14.65 4.52
C MET A 1 -9.75 -13.97 3.63
N ARG A 2 -10.72 -13.22 4.20
CA ARG A 2 -11.75 -12.49 3.43
C ARG A 2 -11.15 -11.21 2.84
N LEU A 3 -11.69 -10.76 1.70
CA LEU A 3 -11.26 -9.53 1.04
C LEU A 3 -11.35 -8.30 1.97
N THR A 4 -12.43 -8.18 2.72
CA THR A 4 -12.62 -7.10 3.71
C THR A 4 -11.52 -7.09 4.78
N THR A 5 -11.12 -8.28 5.28
CA THR A 5 -10.04 -8.38 6.27
C THR A 5 -8.69 -7.95 5.67
N ALA A 6 -8.41 -8.35 4.43
CA ALA A 6 -7.18 -7.96 3.74
C ALA A 6 -7.14 -6.44 3.49
N ALA A 7 -8.27 -5.86 3.05
CA ALA A 7 -8.37 -4.42 2.84
C ALA A 7 -8.24 -3.62 4.14
N ALA A 8 -8.86 -4.07 5.23
CA ALA A 8 -8.74 -3.44 6.54
C ALA A 8 -7.30 -3.50 7.07
N LEU A 9 -6.63 -4.64 6.91
CA LEU A 9 -5.22 -4.79 7.29
C LEU A 9 -4.34 -3.81 6.50
N PHE A 10 -4.54 -3.72 5.19
CA PHE A 10 -3.75 -2.79 4.38
C PHE A 10 -3.98 -1.33 4.80
N VAL A 11 -5.23 -0.90 5.01
CA VAL A 11 -5.52 0.46 5.51
C VAL A 11 -4.82 0.71 6.84
N ALA A 12 -4.88 -0.23 7.78
CA ALA A 12 -4.23 -0.07 9.08
C ALA A 12 -2.71 0.09 8.96
N MET A 13 -2.05 -0.73 8.13
CA MET A 13 -0.61 -0.64 7.92
C MET A 13 -0.21 0.64 7.17
N ASN A 14 -0.99 1.07 6.18
CA ASN A 14 -0.78 2.34 5.46
C ASN A 14 -0.89 3.55 6.40
N VAL A 15 -1.85 3.56 7.31
CA VAL A 15 -1.97 4.62 8.33
C VAL A 15 -0.77 4.61 9.27
N LEU A 16 -0.35 3.42 9.75
CA LEU A 16 0.83 3.32 10.63
C LEU A 16 2.10 3.80 9.94
N HIS A 17 2.30 3.48 8.66
CA HIS A 17 3.45 3.94 7.88
C HIS A 17 3.40 5.47 7.69
N SER A 18 2.23 6.02 7.38
CA SER A 18 2.05 7.48 7.28
C SER A 18 2.35 8.19 8.60
N LEU A 19 1.96 7.61 9.74
CA LEU A 19 2.29 8.13 11.07
C LEU A 19 3.78 8.02 11.38
N ASP A 20 4.45 6.99 10.91
CA ASP A 20 5.89 6.83 11.07
C ASP A 20 6.66 7.88 10.26
N HIS A 21 6.24 8.19 9.03
CA HIS A 21 6.78 9.33 8.27
C HIS A 21 6.60 10.66 9.01
N ALA A 22 5.43 10.89 9.62
CA ALA A 22 5.20 12.09 10.44
C ALA A 22 6.13 12.13 11.66
N ARG A 23 6.42 11.00 12.28
CA ARG A 23 7.38 10.86 13.38
C ARG A 23 8.82 11.18 12.96
N GLN A 24 9.20 10.77 11.74
CA GLN A 24 10.53 11.02 11.17
C GLN A 24 10.74 12.48 10.72
N GLY A 25 9.66 13.23 10.48
CA GLY A 25 9.64 14.59 9.98
C GLY A 25 9.20 14.67 8.51
N LEU A 26 8.02 15.22 8.28
CA LEU A 26 7.44 15.34 6.92
C LEU A 26 8.22 16.29 6.01
N ASP A 27 9.01 17.20 6.57
CA ASP A 27 9.89 18.13 5.86
C ASP A 27 11.01 17.44 5.08
N ARG A 28 11.26 16.15 5.36
CA ARG A 28 12.24 15.31 4.64
C ARG A 28 11.68 14.71 3.36
N LEU A 29 10.36 14.61 3.25
CA LEU A 29 9.70 14.00 2.10
C LEU A 29 9.51 14.99 0.96
N SER A 30 9.70 14.54 -0.27
CA SER A 30 9.32 15.31 -1.45
C SER A 30 7.79 15.48 -1.52
N VAL A 31 7.34 16.55 -2.16
CA VAL A 31 5.90 16.77 -2.40
C VAL A 31 5.31 15.62 -3.22
N GLU A 32 6.07 15.07 -4.15
CA GLU A 32 5.69 13.95 -5.00
C GLU A 32 5.41 12.68 -4.18
N ILE A 33 6.25 12.36 -3.22
CA ILE A 33 6.04 11.21 -2.30
C ILE A 33 4.78 11.44 -1.45
N VAL A 34 4.61 12.64 -0.89
CA VAL A 34 3.43 12.96 -0.07
C VAL A 34 2.15 12.84 -0.89
N VAL A 35 2.13 13.34 -2.12
CA VAL A 35 0.97 13.22 -3.02
C VAL A 35 0.72 11.76 -3.39
N ALA A 36 1.74 11.01 -3.80
CA ALA A 36 1.60 9.60 -4.16
C ALA A 36 1.09 8.75 -2.99
N GLY A 37 1.64 8.93 -1.79
CA GLY A 37 1.19 8.26 -0.57
C GLY A 37 -0.25 8.61 -0.20
N SER A 38 -0.63 9.89 -0.34
CA SER A 38 -2.01 10.33 -0.09
C SER A 38 -3.01 9.69 -1.07
N LEU A 39 -2.65 9.60 -2.36
CA LEU A 39 -3.48 8.92 -3.36
C LEU A 39 -3.62 7.42 -3.06
N LEU A 40 -2.55 6.76 -2.61
CA LEU A 40 -2.61 5.36 -2.19
C LEU A 40 -3.53 5.19 -0.98
N THR A 41 -3.45 6.08 0.02
CA THR A 41 -4.33 6.08 1.19
C THR A 41 -5.80 6.24 0.80
N VAL A 42 -6.13 7.20 -0.06
CA VAL A 42 -7.49 7.38 -0.58
C VAL A 42 -7.96 6.12 -1.31
N GLY A 43 -7.11 5.55 -2.18
CA GLY A 43 -7.40 4.29 -2.87
C GLY A 43 -7.66 3.13 -1.91
N ALA A 44 -6.86 3.01 -0.84
CA ALA A 44 -7.02 1.98 0.19
C ALA A 44 -8.37 2.12 0.94
N ILE A 45 -8.75 3.35 1.29
CA ILE A 45 -10.05 3.62 1.93
C ILE A 45 -11.20 3.26 0.99
N VAL A 46 -11.14 3.66 -0.29
CA VAL A 46 -12.15 3.31 -1.29
C VAL A 46 -12.26 1.80 -1.46
N ALA A 47 -11.12 1.10 -1.56
CA ALA A 47 -11.06 -0.36 -1.65
C ALA A 47 -11.76 -1.03 -0.44
N LEU A 48 -11.46 -0.56 0.78
CA LEU A 48 -12.09 -1.07 2.01
C LEU A 48 -13.61 -0.81 2.00
N VAL A 49 -14.06 0.39 1.64
CA VAL A 49 -15.49 0.72 1.58
C VAL A 49 -16.22 -0.17 0.57
N LEU A 50 -15.65 -0.41 -0.61
CA LEU A 50 -16.24 -1.31 -1.60
C LEU A 50 -16.29 -2.75 -1.10
N ALA A 51 -15.24 -3.22 -0.42
CA ALA A 51 -15.21 -4.56 0.17
C ALA A 51 -16.24 -4.72 1.30
N LEU A 52 -16.42 -3.69 2.15
CA LEU A 52 -17.45 -3.69 3.21
C LEU A 52 -18.87 -3.72 2.64
N ARG A 53 -19.09 -3.06 1.50
CA ARG A 53 -20.40 -3.04 0.81
C ARG A 53 -20.64 -4.26 -0.06
N ALA A 54 -19.72 -5.21 -0.12
CA ALA A 54 -19.75 -6.35 -1.03
C ALA A 54 -19.99 -5.93 -2.51
N ASP A 55 -19.43 -4.76 -2.90
CA ASP A 55 -19.58 -4.24 -4.27
C ASP A 55 -18.87 -5.15 -5.27
N ARG A 56 -19.49 -5.35 -6.44
CA ARG A 56 -18.94 -6.19 -7.52
C ARG A 56 -17.56 -5.73 -8.03
N ARG A 57 -17.22 -4.45 -7.81
CA ARG A 57 -15.94 -3.86 -8.21
C ARG A 57 -14.85 -4.03 -7.15
N ALA A 58 -15.21 -4.47 -5.95
CA ALA A 58 -14.28 -4.55 -4.81
C ALA A 58 -13.01 -5.33 -5.15
N ALA A 59 -13.14 -6.52 -5.76
CA ALA A 59 -11.98 -7.34 -6.09
C ALA A 59 -11.02 -6.67 -7.09
N VAL A 60 -11.55 -5.98 -8.10
CA VAL A 60 -10.73 -5.27 -9.10
C VAL A 60 -10.03 -4.07 -8.47
N VAL A 61 -10.75 -3.27 -7.68
CA VAL A 61 -10.19 -2.08 -7.04
C VAL A 61 -9.15 -2.49 -5.98
N CYS A 62 -9.44 -3.49 -5.15
CA CYS A 62 -8.49 -4.01 -4.17
C CYS A 62 -7.23 -4.59 -4.84
N LEU A 63 -7.36 -5.27 -5.99
CA LEU A 63 -6.20 -5.76 -6.75
C LEU A 63 -5.35 -4.59 -7.25
N ALA A 64 -5.97 -3.59 -7.85
CA ALA A 64 -5.27 -2.40 -8.35
C ALA A 64 -4.53 -1.68 -7.22
N VAL A 65 -5.21 -1.43 -6.10
CA VAL A 65 -4.65 -0.75 -4.93
C VAL A 65 -3.53 -1.57 -4.28
N GLY A 66 -3.73 -2.87 -4.07
CA GLY A 66 -2.71 -3.75 -3.49
C GLY A 66 -1.46 -3.84 -4.38
N THR A 67 -1.64 -3.97 -5.70
CA THR A 67 -0.52 -3.98 -6.65
C THR A 67 0.21 -2.64 -6.69
N SER A 68 -0.53 -1.52 -6.69
CA SER A 68 0.07 -0.18 -6.63
C SER A 68 0.83 0.04 -5.32
N GLY A 69 0.33 -0.48 -4.19
CA GLY A 69 1.03 -0.45 -2.91
C GLY A 69 2.35 -1.22 -2.95
N VAL A 70 2.34 -2.47 -3.47
CA VAL A 70 3.57 -3.26 -3.60
C VAL A 70 4.60 -2.55 -4.48
N LEU A 71 4.19 -2.10 -5.67
CA LEU A 71 5.10 -1.46 -6.62
C LEU A 71 5.57 -0.09 -6.14
N GLY A 72 4.65 0.70 -5.56
CA GLY A 72 4.95 2.03 -5.05
C GLY A 72 5.97 1.97 -3.91
N ILE A 73 5.68 1.21 -2.85
CA ILE A 73 6.58 1.07 -1.69
C ILE A 73 7.93 0.48 -2.10
N ALA A 74 7.93 -0.56 -2.94
CA ALA A 74 9.18 -1.14 -3.40
C ALA A 74 10.03 -0.15 -4.22
N ALA A 75 9.39 0.67 -5.05
CA ALA A 75 10.08 1.65 -5.88
C ALA A 75 10.50 2.90 -5.10
N SER A 76 9.70 3.36 -4.12
CA SER A 76 10.04 4.55 -3.32
C SER A 76 11.07 4.23 -2.24
N ASP A 77 10.86 3.14 -1.49
CA ASP A 77 11.54 2.92 -0.21
C ASP A 77 12.68 1.88 -0.30
N LEU A 78 12.63 0.96 -1.28
CA LEU A 78 13.62 -0.12 -1.39
C LEU A 78 14.54 0.02 -2.60
N ALA A 79 14.07 0.60 -3.71
CA ALA A 79 14.90 0.79 -4.89
C ALA A 79 15.95 1.90 -4.64
N PRO A 80 17.12 1.84 -5.30
CA PRO A 80 18.07 2.96 -5.28
C PRO A 80 17.41 4.26 -5.72
N HIS A 81 17.93 5.40 -5.29
CA HIS A 81 17.38 6.70 -5.66
C HIS A 81 17.31 6.87 -7.19
N TRP A 82 16.11 7.17 -7.71
CA TRP A 82 15.85 7.29 -9.15
C TRP A 82 15.07 8.55 -9.54
N SER A 83 14.36 9.18 -8.60
CA SER A 83 13.59 10.41 -8.85
C SER A 83 13.13 11.05 -7.53
N ALA A 84 12.38 12.16 -7.62
CA ALA A 84 11.68 12.77 -6.48
C ALA A 84 10.60 11.86 -5.84
N LEU A 85 10.25 10.71 -6.48
CA LEU A 85 9.36 9.70 -5.94
C LEU A 85 10.09 8.61 -5.15
N SER A 86 11.39 8.76 -4.88
CA SER A 86 12.16 7.76 -4.14
C SER A 86 12.85 8.36 -2.93
N ASP A 87 12.72 7.70 -1.80
CA ASP A 87 13.37 8.01 -0.52
C ASP A 87 13.89 6.70 0.09
N PRO A 88 15.00 6.15 -0.47
CA PRO A 88 15.44 4.80 -0.17
C PRO A 88 15.79 4.61 1.30
N TYR A 89 15.11 3.71 1.99
CA TYR A 89 15.36 3.36 3.39
C TYR A 89 16.79 2.94 3.68
N PRO A 90 17.50 2.20 2.78
CA PRO A 90 18.90 1.87 3.01
C PRO A 90 19.84 3.09 3.10
N ASP A 91 19.47 4.22 2.48
CA ASP A 91 20.26 5.45 2.49
C ASP A 91 19.95 6.32 3.71
N LEU A 92 18.90 5.97 4.46
CA LEU A 92 18.45 6.69 5.65
C LEU A 92 18.86 5.92 6.91
N SER A 93 19.29 6.64 7.92
CA SER A 93 19.61 6.06 9.25
C SER A 93 18.32 5.82 10.05
N LEU A 94 17.41 4.97 9.52
CA LEU A 94 16.13 4.67 10.14
C LEU A 94 16.24 3.60 11.21
N ASP A 95 15.36 3.69 12.21
CA ASP A 95 15.27 2.72 13.28
C ASP A 95 14.51 1.44 12.87
N VAL A 96 14.57 0.43 13.73
CA VAL A 96 13.90 -0.87 13.51
C VAL A 96 12.40 -0.72 13.36
N LEU A 97 11.79 0.28 14.03
CA LEU A 97 10.35 0.52 13.94
C LEU A 97 9.95 0.93 12.53
N SER A 98 10.66 1.89 11.92
CA SER A 98 10.40 2.35 10.55
C SER A 98 10.49 1.21 9.55
N TRP A 99 11.56 0.40 9.63
CA TRP A 99 11.70 -0.79 8.79
C TRP A 99 10.56 -1.79 8.98
N THR A 100 10.16 -2.04 10.22
CA THR A 100 9.09 -2.98 10.54
C THR A 100 7.75 -2.52 9.96
N VAL A 101 7.43 -1.25 10.12
CA VAL A 101 6.16 -0.68 9.65
C VAL A 101 6.10 -0.68 8.12
N MET A 102 7.16 -0.26 7.44
CA MET A 102 7.24 -0.27 5.97
C MET A 102 7.10 -1.70 5.42
N LEU A 103 7.85 -2.67 5.95
CA LEU A 103 7.77 -4.07 5.52
C LEU A 103 6.39 -4.69 5.82
N ALA A 104 5.76 -4.32 6.93
CA ALA A 104 4.42 -4.77 7.27
C ALA A 104 3.37 -4.21 6.29
N GLU A 105 3.50 -2.95 5.86
CA GLU A 105 2.63 -2.38 4.84
C GLU A 105 2.84 -3.06 3.49
N LEU A 106 4.08 -3.26 3.07
CA LEU A 106 4.42 -3.99 1.84
C LEU A 106 3.79 -5.39 1.83
N ALA A 107 3.92 -6.12 2.95
CA ALA A 107 3.33 -7.44 3.10
C ALA A 107 1.79 -7.38 3.04
N ALA A 108 1.16 -6.40 3.70
CA ALA A 108 -0.30 -6.22 3.68
C ALA A 108 -0.81 -5.88 2.27
N ALA A 109 -0.08 -5.05 1.50
CA ALA A 109 -0.38 -4.76 0.11
C ALA A 109 -0.32 -6.02 -0.76
N ALA A 110 0.72 -6.84 -0.61
CA ALA A 110 0.88 -8.10 -1.32
C ALA A 110 -0.25 -9.10 -0.99
N VAL A 111 -0.63 -9.18 0.29
CA VAL A 111 -1.76 -10.00 0.75
C VAL A 111 -3.07 -9.50 0.12
N LEU A 112 -3.31 -8.19 0.11
CA LEU A 112 -4.50 -7.61 -0.53
C LEU A 112 -4.55 -7.97 -2.01
N ALA A 113 -3.46 -7.80 -2.74
CA ALA A 113 -3.39 -8.16 -4.17
C ALA A 113 -3.66 -9.66 -4.39
N ALA A 114 -3.03 -10.54 -3.59
CA ALA A 114 -3.18 -11.98 -3.73
C ALA A 114 -4.60 -12.47 -3.41
N VAL A 115 -5.23 -11.94 -2.36
CA VAL A 115 -6.62 -12.26 -2.00
C VAL A 115 -7.57 -11.79 -3.09
N SER A 116 -7.38 -10.55 -3.57
CA SER A 116 -8.21 -9.95 -4.62
C SER A 116 -8.15 -10.74 -5.93
N ALA A 117 -6.94 -11.16 -6.34
CA ALA A 117 -6.75 -11.95 -7.55
C ALA A 117 -7.49 -13.30 -7.51
N ARG A 118 -7.65 -13.89 -6.32
CA ARG A 118 -8.39 -15.16 -6.15
C ARG A 118 -9.91 -14.97 -6.23
N GLU A 119 -10.40 -13.78 -5.94
CA GLU A 119 -11.83 -13.44 -5.98
C GLU A 119 -12.29 -12.95 -7.36
N LEU A 120 -11.36 -12.67 -8.26
CA LEU A 120 -11.72 -12.33 -9.64
C LEU A 120 -12.35 -13.53 -10.37
N PRO A 121 -13.42 -13.30 -11.14
CA PRO A 121 -14.04 -14.37 -11.92
C PRO A 121 -13.01 -15.00 -12.86
N ARG A 122 -12.75 -16.29 -12.68
CA ARG A 122 -11.94 -17.04 -13.65
C ARG A 122 -12.70 -17.06 -14.97
N ARG A 123 -12.16 -16.43 -16.02
CA ARG A 123 -12.69 -16.60 -17.38
C ARG A 123 -12.68 -18.09 -17.67
N ARG A 124 -13.86 -18.72 -17.74
CA ARG A 124 -13.97 -20.03 -18.33
C ARG A 124 -13.62 -19.85 -19.80
N THR A 125 -12.47 -20.34 -20.21
CA THR A 125 -12.14 -20.54 -21.63
C THR A 125 -13.12 -21.58 -22.14
N ALA A 126 -14.09 -21.13 -22.93
CA ALA A 126 -14.95 -21.99 -23.69
C ALA A 126 -14.20 -22.57 -24.89
#